data_4091601f9be290898305dac85aca2101
#
_entry.id   4091601f9be290898305dac85aca2101
#
_cell.length_a   1.000
_cell.length_b   1.000
_cell.length_c   1.000
_cell.angle_alpha   90.00
_cell.angle_beta   90.00
_cell.angle_gamma   90.00
#
_symmetry.space_group_name_H-M   'P 1'
#
loop_
_entity.id
_entity.type
_entity.pdbx_description
1 polymer ?
#
loop_
_entity_poly.entity_id
_entity_poly.type
_entity_poly.pdbx_seq_one_letter_code
_entity_poly.pdbx_strand_id
1 'polypeptide(L)'
;MAESEGKTIHSVAKAIRLLDLLTASGQPASLTELYQKTGWPKSTIHGLLSTMRESGLIEQTANGRYWLGIHLFEYGCAVSNSWDIGAIARPHMQAICNELGESVFLSVFDRASVVTLAEEESRASLRVVSEVGARLPVHCTSQGKLFLANISPAECRRILTHTELKAFTPHTLTTLEQFTPELGRICDQGYAVENGEYKVGLRSVSAPVYDVTGEVRYAIGCVGMFRQVQSDEFLHAIRLVCAAGEAISRSIGYRG
;
A
#
# COMPACT_ATOMS: atom_id res chain seq x y z
N MET A 1 12.20 -28.54 -10.57
CA MET A 1 11.15 -28.92 -9.60
C MET A 1 9.86 -28.32 -10.10
N ALA A 2 8.85 -29.12 -10.42
CA ALA A 2 7.59 -28.65 -10.97
C ALA A 2 6.84 -27.82 -9.91
N GLU A 3 6.52 -26.58 -10.22
CA GLU A 3 5.59 -25.77 -9.44
C GLU A 3 4.23 -26.49 -9.42
N SER A 4 3.80 -26.91 -8.24
CA SER A 4 2.45 -27.39 -7.99
C SER A 4 1.51 -26.19 -8.17
N GLU A 5 0.84 -26.10 -9.31
CA GLU A 5 -0.32 -25.24 -9.47
C GLU A 5 -1.35 -25.63 -8.40
N GLY A 6 -1.37 -24.89 -7.30
CA GLY A 6 -2.33 -25.08 -6.22
C GLY A 6 -3.75 -24.91 -6.75
N LYS A 7 -4.55 -25.96 -6.65
CA LYS A 7 -5.95 -25.99 -7.12
C LYS A 7 -6.76 -24.93 -6.39
N THR A 8 -7.08 -23.82 -7.07
CA THR A 8 -7.86 -22.72 -6.51
C THR A 8 -9.28 -23.20 -6.14
N ILE A 9 -9.68 -22.99 -4.89
CA ILE A 9 -11.05 -23.26 -4.43
C ILE A 9 -11.93 -22.07 -4.83
N HIS A 10 -12.68 -22.23 -5.91
CA HIS A 10 -13.48 -21.15 -6.51
C HIS A 10 -14.48 -20.48 -5.56
N SER A 11 -15.07 -21.24 -4.61
CA SER A 11 -15.99 -20.66 -3.62
C SER A 11 -15.29 -19.68 -2.68
N VAL A 12 -14.07 -20.01 -2.24
CA VAL A 12 -13.26 -19.12 -1.41
C VAL A 12 -12.86 -17.86 -2.18
N ALA A 13 -12.39 -18.02 -3.42
CA ALA A 13 -12.03 -16.89 -4.26
C ALA A 13 -13.22 -15.95 -4.52
N LYS A 14 -14.43 -16.51 -4.74
CA LYS A 14 -15.65 -15.73 -4.89
C LYS A 14 -16.06 -15.00 -3.61
N ALA A 15 -15.93 -15.64 -2.45
CA ALA A 15 -16.21 -15.00 -1.15
C ALA A 15 -15.29 -13.81 -0.92
N ILE A 16 -13.98 -13.96 -1.15
CA ILE A 16 -13.00 -12.87 -1.06
C ILE A 16 -13.38 -11.73 -2.02
N ARG A 17 -13.73 -12.06 -3.27
CA ARG A 17 -14.15 -11.05 -4.25
C ARG A 17 -15.38 -10.25 -3.82
N LEU A 18 -16.34 -10.86 -3.11
CA LEU A 18 -17.48 -10.14 -2.55
C LEU A 18 -17.06 -9.18 -1.44
N LEU A 19 -16.11 -9.57 -0.56
CA LEU A 19 -15.54 -8.68 0.45
C LEU A 19 -14.83 -7.49 -0.20
N ASP A 20 -14.02 -7.72 -1.25
CA ASP A 20 -13.35 -6.64 -2.00
C ASP A 20 -14.36 -5.64 -2.59
N LEU A 21 -15.47 -6.14 -3.16
CA LEU A 21 -16.51 -5.29 -3.74
C LEU A 21 -17.26 -4.47 -2.68
N LEU A 22 -17.51 -5.04 -1.50
CA LEU A 22 -18.10 -4.32 -0.38
C LEU A 22 -17.15 -3.23 0.12
N THR A 23 -15.88 -3.57 0.34
CA THR A 23 -14.84 -2.60 0.74
C THR A 23 -14.74 -1.44 -0.26
N ALA A 24 -14.62 -1.73 -1.55
CA ALA A 24 -14.49 -0.72 -2.60
C ALA A 24 -15.74 0.16 -2.78
N SER A 25 -16.92 -0.30 -2.33
CA SER A 25 -18.15 0.49 -2.44
C SER A 25 -18.24 1.61 -1.38
N GLY A 26 -17.51 1.50 -0.27
CA GLY A 26 -17.59 2.43 0.87
C GLY A 26 -18.94 2.48 1.57
N GLN A 27 -19.91 1.63 1.18
CA GLN A 27 -21.27 1.61 1.73
C GLN A 27 -21.95 0.24 1.52
N PRO A 28 -22.97 -0.11 2.31
CA PRO A 28 -23.68 -1.38 2.18
C PRO A 28 -24.26 -1.58 0.77
N ALA A 29 -24.12 -2.80 0.22
CA ALA A 29 -24.58 -3.15 -1.12
C ALA A 29 -25.75 -4.14 -1.09
N SER A 30 -26.68 -4.03 -2.03
CA SER A 30 -27.77 -4.99 -2.23
C SER A 30 -27.30 -6.20 -3.04
N LEU A 31 -28.05 -7.32 -2.94
CA LEU A 31 -27.83 -8.51 -3.77
C LEU A 31 -27.82 -8.19 -5.28
N THR A 32 -28.68 -7.25 -5.70
CA THR A 32 -28.79 -6.86 -7.11
C THR A 32 -27.55 -6.10 -7.59
N GLU A 33 -27.03 -5.19 -6.79
CA GLU A 33 -25.79 -4.46 -7.11
C GLU A 33 -24.59 -5.40 -7.19
N LEU A 34 -24.48 -6.37 -6.26
CA LEU A 34 -23.44 -7.39 -6.30
C LEU A 34 -23.58 -8.30 -7.54
N TYR A 35 -24.80 -8.65 -7.93
CA TYR A 35 -25.07 -9.38 -9.18
C TYR A 35 -24.58 -8.58 -10.39
N GLN A 36 -24.92 -7.29 -10.48
CA GLN A 36 -24.49 -6.43 -11.59
C GLN A 36 -22.96 -6.32 -11.70
N LYS A 37 -22.26 -6.27 -10.57
CA LYS A 37 -20.79 -6.16 -10.53
C LYS A 37 -20.05 -7.47 -10.81
N THR A 38 -20.67 -8.62 -10.51
CA THR A 38 -20.01 -9.94 -10.65
C THR A 38 -20.48 -10.73 -11.86
N GLY A 39 -21.73 -10.53 -12.32
CA GLY A 39 -22.38 -11.37 -13.30
C GLY A 39 -22.74 -12.79 -12.81
N TRP A 40 -22.51 -13.11 -11.52
CA TRP A 40 -22.76 -14.46 -11.00
C TRP A 40 -24.25 -14.69 -10.68
N PRO A 41 -24.75 -15.93 -10.75
CA PRO A 41 -26.14 -16.23 -10.37
C PRO A 41 -26.45 -15.71 -8.95
N LYS A 42 -27.61 -15.07 -8.78
CA LYS A 42 -28.06 -14.54 -7.49
C LYS A 42 -28.09 -15.59 -6.39
N SER A 43 -28.43 -16.85 -6.72
CA SER A 43 -28.38 -17.97 -5.78
C SER A 43 -26.95 -18.24 -5.25
N THR A 44 -25.95 -18.18 -6.11
CA THR A 44 -24.55 -18.33 -5.72
C THR A 44 -24.11 -17.19 -4.79
N ILE A 45 -24.42 -15.94 -5.15
CA ILE A 45 -24.07 -14.78 -4.31
C ILE A 45 -24.76 -14.89 -2.95
N HIS A 46 -26.06 -15.21 -2.93
CA HIS A 46 -26.84 -15.35 -1.70
C HIS A 46 -26.26 -16.46 -0.79
N GLY A 47 -25.91 -17.63 -1.35
CA GLY A 47 -25.30 -18.71 -0.57
C GLY A 47 -23.98 -18.30 0.06
N LEU A 48 -23.08 -17.62 -0.69
CA LEU A 48 -21.82 -17.10 -0.16
C LEU A 48 -22.05 -16.05 0.94
N LEU A 49 -22.96 -15.09 0.70
CA LEU A 49 -23.31 -14.07 1.68
C LEU A 49 -23.91 -14.67 2.95
N SER A 50 -24.78 -15.71 2.84
CA SER A 50 -25.32 -16.43 4.00
C SER A 50 -24.21 -17.05 4.85
N THR A 51 -23.29 -17.79 4.23
CA THR A 51 -22.16 -18.42 4.93
C THR A 51 -21.25 -17.39 5.59
N MET A 52 -20.92 -16.30 4.88
CA MET A 52 -20.09 -15.23 5.45
C MET A 52 -20.79 -14.49 6.58
N ARG A 53 -22.10 -14.35 6.54
CA ARG A 53 -22.89 -13.76 7.63
C ARG A 53 -22.91 -14.66 8.86
N GLU A 54 -23.12 -15.95 8.70
CA GLU A 54 -23.08 -16.93 9.80
C GLU A 54 -21.71 -16.93 10.50
N SER A 55 -20.63 -16.69 9.76
CA SER A 55 -19.27 -16.56 10.31
C SER A 55 -18.91 -15.14 10.76
N GLY A 56 -19.82 -14.17 10.72
CA GLY A 56 -19.56 -12.79 11.15
C GLY A 56 -18.65 -11.96 10.25
N LEU A 57 -18.28 -12.48 9.07
CA LEU A 57 -17.45 -11.75 8.09
C LEU A 57 -18.23 -10.63 7.40
N ILE A 58 -19.55 -10.79 7.27
CA ILE A 58 -20.45 -9.75 6.80
C ILE A 58 -21.67 -9.65 7.72
N GLU A 59 -22.36 -8.54 7.65
CA GLU A 59 -23.64 -8.32 8.30
C GLU A 59 -24.70 -7.88 7.28
N GLN A 60 -25.97 -8.01 7.65
CA GLN A 60 -27.08 -7.53 6.87
C GLN A 60 -27.81 -6.44 7.64
N THR A 61 -27.90 -5.27 7.03
CA THR A 61 -28.58 -4.09 7.60
C THR A 61 -30.09 -4.30 7.64
N ALA A 62 -30.83 -3.50 8.41
CA ALA A 62 -32.28 -3.58 8.54
C ALA A 62 -33.02 -3.42 7.20
N ASN A 63 -32.46 -2.74 6.21
CA ASN A 63 -33.00 -2.60 4.86
C ASN A 63 -32.53 -3.70 3.89
N GLY A 64 -31.96 -4.80 4.40
CA GLY A 64 -31.57 -5.98 3.62
C GLY A 64 -30.28 -5.84 2.81
N ARG A 65 -29.50 -4.77 2.99
CA ARG A 65 -28.20 -4.59 2.32
C ARG A 65 -27.10 -5.29 3.12
N TYR A 66 -26.02 -5.66 2.45
CA TYR A 66 -24.88 -6.37 3.03
C TYR A 66 -23.71 -5.43 3.25
N TRP A 67 -23.02 -5.59 4.37
CA TRP A 67 -21.83 -4.83 4.72
C TRP A 67 -20.76 -5.72 5.37
N LEU A 68 -19.58 -5.16 5.58
CA LEU A 68 -18.47 -5.84 6.28
C LEU A 68 -18.85 -6.07 7.74
N GLY A 69 -18.58 -7.27 8.26
CA GLY A 69 -18.88 -7.67 9.63
C GLY A 69 -17.71 -7.45 10.59
N ILE A 70 -18.02 -7.47 11.89
CA ILE A 70 -17.07 -7.19 12.98
C ILE A 70 -15.89 -8.16 13.02
N HIS A 71 -16.05 -9.42 12.62
CA HIS A 71 -14.94 -10.39 12.61
C HIS A 71 -13.77 -9.96 11.70
N LEU A 72 -14.03 -9.17 10.64
CA LEU A 72 -12.95 -8.62 9.81
C LEU A 72 -12.09 -7.62 10.60
N PHE A 73 -12.70 -6.85 11.49
CA PHE A 73 -11.96 -5.96 12.40
C PHE A 73 -11.14 -6.78 13.41
N GLU A 74 -11.69 -7.85 13.97
CA GLU A 74 -10.95 -8.73 14.89
C GLU A 74 -9.73 -9.36 14.22
N TYR A 75 -9.88 -9.83 12.97
CA TYR A 75 -8.75 -10.33 12.17
C TYR A 75 -7.72 -9.24 11.88
N GLY A 76 -8.18 -8.03 11.55
CA GLY A 76 -7.30 -6.87 11.37
C GLY A 76 -6.51 -6.54 12.64
N CYS A 77 -7.16 -6.54 13.80
CA CYS A 77 -6.50 -6.35 15.11
C CYS A 77 -5.47 -7.46 15.39
N ALA A 78 -5.80 -8.73 15.14
CA ALA A 78 -4.88 -9.84 15.34
C ALA A 78 -3.64 -9.71 14.44
N VAL A 79 -3.81 -9.32 13.17
CA VAL A 79 -2.71 -9.03 12.25
C VAL A 79 -1.89 -7.83 12.76
N SER A 80 -2.55 -6.73 13.13
CA SER A 80 -1.90 -5.53 13.65
C SER A 80 -1.08 -5.81 14.90
N ASN A 81 -1.62 -6.58 15.84
CA ASN A 81 -0.92 -6.97 17.08
C ASN A 81 0.27 -7.90 16.85
N SER A 82 0.27 -8.67 15.76
CA SER A 82 1.42 -9.50 15.36
C SER A 82 2.51 -8.69 14.65
N TRP A 83 2.20 -7.47 14.23
CA TRP A 83 3.08 -6.56 13.50
C TRP A 83 3.38 -5.34 14.38
N ASP A 84 4.33 -5.50 15.29
CA ASP A 84 4.78 -4.41 16.20
C ASP A 84 5.50 -3.25 15.46
N ILE A 85 5.66 -3.37 14.14
CA ILE A 85 6.32 -2.38 13.29
C ILE A 85 5.67 -1.00 13.36
N GLY A 86 4.34 -0.93 13.48
CA GLY A 86 3.62 0.33 13.61
C GLY A 86 3.99 1.08 14.89
N ALA A 87 4.09 0.38 16.02
CA ALA A 87 4.50 0.95 17.31
C ALA A 87 5.97 1.41 17.26
N ILE A 88 6.85 0.63 16.64
CA ILE A 88 8.28 0.96 16.49
C ILE A 88 8.47 2.17 15.57
N ALA A 89 7.75 2.25 14.44
CA ALA A 89 7.89 3.32 13.47
C ALA A 89 7.26 4.64 13.92
N ARG A 90 6.17 4.60 14.69
CA ARG A 90 5.38 5.79 15.07
C ARG A 90 6.19 6.93 15.65
N PRO A 91 7.12 6.76 16.62
CA PRO A 91 7.92 7.87 17.13
C PRO A 91 8.75 8.57 16.04
N HIS A 92 9.31 7.80 15.10
CA HIS A 92 10.10 8.33 13.98
C HIS A 92 9.21 9.08 12.98
N MET A 93 8.03 8.53 12.67
CA MET A 93 7.04 9.16 11.79
C MET A 93 6.57 10.51 12.38
N GLN A 94 6.26 10.54 13.68
CA GLN A 94 5.84 11.75 14.38
C GLN A 94 6.94 12.82 14.39
N ALA A 95 8.21 12.43 14.60
CA ALA A 95 9.32 13.34 14.56
C ALA A 95 9.44 14.02 13.19
N ILE A 96 9.40 13.27 12.10
CA ILE A 96 9.44 13.78 10.72
C ILE A 96 8.22 14.68 10.45
N CYS A 97 7.01 14.23 10.78
CA CYS A 97 5.78 14.98 10.57
C CYS A 97 5.79 16.32 11.32
N ASN A 98 6.27 16.34 12.57
CA ASN A 98 6.36 17.55 13.37
C ASN A 98 7.43 18.54 12.84
N GLU A 99 8.54 18.03 12.31
CA GLU A 99 9.64 18.85 11.81
C GLU A 99 9.35 19.46 10.43
N LEU A 100 8.79 18.65 9.51
CA LEU A 100 8.52 19.07 8.14
C LEU A 100 7.10 19.66 7.94
N GLY A 101 6.15 19.34 8.84
CA GLY A 101 4.75 19.70 8.65
C GLY A 101 4.03 18.89 7.56
N GLU A 102 4.66 17.83 7.03
CA GLU A 102 4.14 17.01 5.95
C GLU A 102 3.72 15.61 6.42
N SER A 103 2.86 14.92 5.66
CA SER A 103 2.37 13.60 6.03
C SER A 103 3.43 12.51 5.86
N VAL A 104 3.46 11.56 6.80
CA VAL A 104 4.43 10.45 6.83
C VAL A 104 3.72 9.12 6.86
N PHE A 105 4.14 8.20 6.02
CA PHE A 105 3.51 6.89 5.84
C PHE A 105 4.50 5.77 6.06
N LEU A 106 4.02 4.70 6.71
CA LEU A 106 4.68 3.40 6.73
C LEU A 106 3.90 2.44 5.83
N SER A 107 4.58 1.74 4.95
CA SER A 107 3.93 0.90 3.95
C SER A 107 4.63 -0.45 3.79
N VAL A 108 3.90 -1.41 3.25
CA VAL A 108 4.37 -2.74 2.87
C VAL A 108 4.05 -3.01 1.40
N PHE A 109 4.84 -3.87 0.78
CA PHE A 109 4.57 -4.35 -0.56
C PHE A 109 3.70 -5.62 -0.51
N ASP A 110 2.58 -5.62 -1.22
CA ASP A 110 1.70 -6.77 -1.35
C ASP A 110 1.15 -6.89 -2.78
N ARG A 111 1.47 -7.98 -3.48
CA ARG A 111 0.90 -8.36 -4.78
C ARG A 111 0.87 -7.24 -5.80
N ALA A 112 1.99 -6.59 -6.06
CA ALA A 112 2.09 -5.47 -7.00
C ALA A 112 1.34 -4.19 -6.58
N SER A 113 1.13 -4.00 -5.28
CA SER A 113 0.58 -2.78 -4.69
C SER A 113 1.37 -2.37 -3.45
N VAL A 114 1.35 -1.10 -3.15
CA VAL A 114 1.80 -0.57 -1.86
C VAL A 114 0.59 -0.50 -0.94
N VAL A 115 0.69 -1.04 0.27
CA VAL A 115 -0.37 -0.97 1.28
C VAL A 115 0.10 -0.09 2.43
N THR A 116 -0.67 0.93 2.76
CA THR A 116 -0.40 1.81 3.91
C THR A 116 -0.71 1.08 5.22
N LEU A 117 0.30 0.94 6.10
CA LEU A 117 0.15 0.31 7.42
C LEU A 117 -0.09 1.33 8.53
N ALA A 118 0.53 2.49 8.44
CA ALA A 118 0.39 3.59 9.40
C ALA A 118 0.57 4.93 8.70
N GLU A 119 -0.03 5.95 9.27
CA GLU A 119 0.02 7.34 8.83
C GLU A 119 0.19 8.27 10.04
N GLU A 120 1.02 9.30 9.89
CA GLU A 120 1.02 10.50 10.73
C GLU A 120 0.65 11.67 9.82
N GLU A 121 -0.54 12.22 10.06
CA GLU A 121 -1.10 13.29 9.22
C GLU A 121 -0.44 14.64 9.47
N SER A 122 -0.14 15.34 8.38
CA SER A 122 0.20 16.76 8.43
C SER A 122 -0.92 17.58 9.08
N ARG A 123 -0.54 18.59 9.87
CA ARG A 123 -1.47 19.58 10.44
C ARG A 123 -1.76 20.74 9.50
N ALA A 124 -1.17 20.77 8.31
CA ALA A 124 -1.40 21.79 7.30
C ALA A 124 -2.85 21.75 6.78
N SER A 125 -3.36 22.91 6.37
CA SER A 125 -4.71 23.01 5.79
C SER A 125 -4.85 22.25 4.48
N LEU A 126 -3.77 22.15 3.72
CA LEU A 126 -3.67 21.33 2.52
C LEU A 126 -2.70 20.16 2.82
N ARG A 127 -3.23 18.97 2.87
CA ARG A 127 -2.46 17.77 3.23
C ARG A 127 -2.79 16.58 2.32
N VAL A 128 -1.84 15.67 2.22
CA VAL A 128 -2.07 14.37 1.59
C VAL A 128 -2.64 13.45 2.65
N VAL A 129 -3.77 12.85 2.36
CA VAL A 129 -4.42 11.84 3.21
C VAL A 129 -4.42 10.52 2.45
N SER A 130 -3.99 9.46 3.11
CA SER A 130 -4.11 8.09 2.62
C SER A 130 -4.61 7.23 3.77
N GLU A 131 -5.74 6.58 3.59
CA GLU A 131 -6.31 5.72 4.63
C GLU A 131 -5.40 4.52 4.90
N VAL A 132 -5.26 4.14 6.17
CA VAL A 132 -4.61 2.88 6.56
C VAL A 132 -5.36 1.72 5.89
N GLY A 133 -4.62 0.81 5.26
CA GLY A 133 -5.17 -0.26 4.42
C GLY A 133 -5.40 0.13 2.95
N ALA A 134 -5.23 1.40 2.58
CA ALA A 134 -5.34 1.82 1.18
C ALA A 134 -4.23 1.18 0.33
N ARG A 135 -4.60 0.84 -0.91
CA ARG A 135 -3.69 0.30 -1.91
C ARG A 135 -3.29 1.37 -2.91
N LEU A 136 -2.01 1.60 -3.05
CA LEU A 136 -1.43 2.58 -3.97
C LEU A 136 -0.69 1.89 -5.12
N PRO A 137 -0.64 2.53 -6.31
CA PRO A 137 0.08 2.01 -7.45
C PRO A 137 1.60 1.97 -7.19
N VAL A 138 2.27 0.90 -7.63
CA VAL A 138 3.72 0.74 -7.45
C VAL A 138 4.55 1.60 -8.41
N HIS A 139 4.01 1.93 -9.57
CA HIS A 139 4.78 2.54 -10.65
C HIS A 139 4.94 4.06 -10.54
N CYS A 140 4.13 4.75 -9.73
CA CYS A 140 4.09 6.20 -9.66
C CYS A 140 4.14 6.76 -8.23
N THR A 141 4.51 5.94 -7.25
CA THR A 141 4.72 6.34 -5.85
C THR A 141 6.17 6.07 -5.44
N SER A 142 6.74 6.89 -4.57
CA SER A 142 8.12 6.67 -4.10
C SER A 142 8.28 5.32 -3.41
N GLN A 143 7.34 4.94 -2.53
CA GLN A 143 7.34 3.62 -1.88
C GLN A 143 7.26 2.47 -2.90
N GLY A 144 6.39 2.60 -3.92
CA GLY A 144 6.26 1.58 -4.96
C GLY A 144 7.52 1.39 -5.78
N LYS A 145 8.14 2.48 -6.23
CA LYS A 145 9.41 2.42 -6.96
C LYS A 145 10.55 1.89 -6.07
N LEU A 146 10.54 2.23 -4.77
CA LEU A 146 11.50 1.69 -3.81
C LEU A 146 11.40 0.16 -3.71
N PHE A 147 10.18 -0.39 -3.55
CA PHE A 147 9.99 -1.84 -3.51
C PHE A 147 10.39 -2.50 -4.83
N LEU A 148 10.01 -1.94 -5.98
CA LEU A 148 10.40 -2.46 -7.29
C LEU A 148 11.91 -2.51 -7.49
N ALA A 149 12.67 -1.55 -6.94
CA ALA A 149 14.12 -1.51 -7.00
C ALA A 149 14.80 -2.56 -6.10
N ASN A 150 14.09 -3.06 -5.07
CA ASN A 150 14.63 -3.96 -4.06
C ASN A 150 14.11 -5.41 -4.17
N ILE A 151 13.42 -5.75 -5.24
CA ILE A 151 13.05 -7.14 -5.59
C ILE A 151 13.90 -7.63 -6.76
N SER A 152 13.85 -8.93 -7.07
CA SER A 152 14.61 -9.46 -8.20
C SER A 152 14.21 -8.81 -9.53
N PRO A 153 15.15 -8.60 -10.47
CA PRO A 153 14.85 -8.01 -11.77
C PRO A 153 13.77 -8.78 -12.57
N ALA A 154 13.74 -10.11 -12.40
CA ALA A 154 12.72 -10.95 -13.04
C ALA A 154 11.33 -10.68 -12.49
N GLU A 155 11.19 -10.59 -11.16
CA GLU A 155 9.93 -10.29 -10.49
C GLU A 155 9.48 -8.86 -10.78
N CYS A 156 10.38 -7.89 -10.74
CA CYS A 156 10.08 -6.50 -11.09
C CYS A 156 9.51 -6.41 -12.51
N ARG A 157 10.18 -7.03 -13.49
CA ARG A 157 9.70 -7.09 -14.88
C ARG A 157 8.33 -7.75 -14.97
N ARG A 158 8.13 -8.87 -14.28
CA ARG A 158 6.84 -9.58 -14.24
C ARG A 158 5.72 -8.67 -13.73
N ILE A 159 5.96 -7.96 -12.64
CA ILE A 159 4.98 -7.03 -12.06
C ILE A 159 4.65 -5.91 -13.03
N LEU A 160 5.66 -5.21 -13.55
CA LEU A 160 5.46 -4.07 -14.47
C LEU A 160 4.78 -4.48 -15.79
N THR A 161 4.99 -5.72 -16.26
CA THR A 161 4.34 -6.24 -17.48
C THR A 161 2.87 -6.59 -17.25
N HIS A 162 2.51 -7.05 -16.05
CA HIS A 162 1.13 -7.48 -15.73
C HIS A 162 0.31 -6.42 -14.98
N THR A 163 0.90 -5.27 -14.68
CA THR A 163 0.23 -4.14 -14.05
C THR A 163 -0.11 -3.09 -15.10
N GLU A 164 -1.33 -2.56 -15.06
CA GLU A 164 -1.68 -1.39 -15.87
C GLU A 164 -0.87 -0.18 -15.38
N LEU A 165 0.08 0.28 -16.20
CA LEU A 165 0.90 1.47 -15.93
C LEU A 165 0.12 2.73 -16.35
N LYS A 166 -0.98 3.00 -15.65
CA LYS A 166 -1.85 4.15 -15.94
C LYS A 166 -1.10 5.45 -15.78
N ALA A 167 -1.18 6.32 -16.79
CA ALA A 167 -0.69 7.70 -16.71
C ALA A 167 -1.64 8.53 -15.83
N PHE A 168 -1.18 8.92 -14.64
CA PHE A 168 -1.92 9.82 -13.74
C PHE A 168 -1.59 11.29 -14.02
N THR A 169 -0.36 11.54 -14.46
CA THR A 169 0.14 12.87 -14.84
C THR A 169 1.06 12.74 -16.06
N PRO A 170 1.49 13.85 -16.67
CA PRO A 170 2.51 13.80 -17.73
C PRO A 170 3.88 13.27 -17.28
N HIS A 171 4.12 13.20 -15.97
CA HIS A 171 5.39 12.73 -15.39
C HIS A 171 5.36 11.25 -15.01
N THR A 172 4.20 10.60 -15.06
CA THR A 172 4.06 9.17 -14.70
C THR A 172 4.91 8.30 -15.64
N LEU A 173 5.73 7.41 -15.07
CA LEU A 173 6.45 6.40 -15.83
C LEU A 173 5.46 5.31 -16.31
N THR A 174 5.43 5.05 -17.61
CA THR A 174 4.44 4.15 -18.23
C THR A 174 5.05 3.04 -19.08
N THR A 175 6.38 3.00 -19.21
CA THR A 175 7.08 1.97 -19.99
C THR A 175 8.26 1.36 -19.23
N LEU A 176 8.58 0.10 -19.53
CA LEU A 176 9.69 -0.61 -18.90
C LEU A 176 11.04 0.07 -19.12
N GLU A 177 11.22 0.72 -20.28
CA GLU A 177 12.44 1.44 -20.63
C GLU A 177 12.68 2.64 -19.71
N GLN A 178 11.61 3.31 -19.27
CA GLN A 178 11.70 4.42 -18.32
C GLN A 178 12.04 3.95 -16.90
N PHE A 179 11.63 2.73 -16.51
CA PHE A 179 11.92 2.18 -15.19
C PHE A 179 13.38 1.76 -15.02
N THR A 180 14.04 1.25 -16.05
CA THR A 180 15.40 0.72 -15.91
C THR A 180 16.38 1.74 -15.30
N PRO A 181 16.52 2.98 -15.82
CA PRO A 181 17.40 3.98 -15.23
C PRO A 181 16.89 4.48 -13.87
N GLU A 182 15.58 4.54 -13.66
CA GLU A 182 14.99 4.99 -12.39
C GLU A 182 15.29 4.01 -11.26
N LEU A 183 15.08 2.71 -11.48
CA LEU A 183 15.36 1.69 -10.49
C LEU A 183 16.85 1.58 -10.18
N GLY A 184 17.71 1.69 -11.19
CA GLY A 184 19.17 1.77 -10.99
C GLY A 184 19.55 2.93 -10.06
N ARG A 185 19.04 4.13 -10.31
CA ARG A 185 19.27 5.30 -9.46
C ARG A 185 18.81 5.07 -8.02
N ILE A 186 17.65 4.43 -7.83
CA ILE A 186 17.13 4.12 -6.49
C ILE A 186 18.08 3.16 -5.74
N CYS A 187 18.57 2.12 -6.41
CA CYS A 187 19.55 1.20 -5.83
C CYS A 187 20.84 1.92 -5.43
N ASP A 188 21.36 2.81 -6.29
CA ASP A 188 22.63 3.51 -6.05
C ASP A 188 22.53 4.53 -4.91
N GLN A 189 21.40 5.25 -4.79
CA GLN A 189 21.22 6.30 -3.79
C GLN A 189 20.57 5.82 -2.48
N GLY A 190 19.95 4.62 -2.47
CA GLY A 190 19.32 4.03 -1.28
C GLY A 190 17.94 4.58 -0.89
N TYR A 191 17.34 5.44 -1.71
CA TYR A 191 15.99 5.97 -1.50
C TYR A 191 15.28 6.23 -2.82
N ALA A 192 13.97 6.34 -2.81
CA ALA A 192 13.16 6.65 -3.99
C ALA A 192 12.46 8.00 -3.85
N VAL A 193 12.34 8.70 -4.98
CA VAL A 193 11.63 9.99 -5.08
C VAL A 193 10.48 9.86 -6.07
N GLU A 194 9.35 10.45 -5.76
CA GLU A 194 8.24 10.69 -6.67
C GLU A 194 8.12 12.20 -6.88
N ASN A 195 8.07 12.65 -8.13
CA ASN A 195 8.08 14.07 -8.49
C ASN A 195 6.89 14.40 -9.40
N GLY A 196 5.69 14.46 -8.81
CA GLY A 196 4.47 14.77 -9.54
C GLY A 196 3.99 13.65 -10.47
N GLU A 197 4.37 12.40 -10.20
CA GLU A 197 4.02 11.23 -11.02
C GLU A 197 2.61 10.70 -10.71
N TYR A 198 2.20 10.70 -9.44
CA TYR A 198 0.88 10.25 -9.01
C TYR A 198 -0.15 11.38 -9.02
N LYS A 199 0.22 12.55 -8.51
CA LYS A 199 -0.61 13.77 -8.56
C LYS A 199 0.26 14.98 -8.84
N VAL A 200 -0.21 15.85 -9.72
CA VAL A 200 0.49 17.10 -10.04
C VAL A 200 0.70 17.91 -8.75
N GLY A 201 1.93 18.38 -8.54
CA GLY A 201 2.30 19.20 -7.39
C GLY A 201 2.71 18.40 -6.15
N LEU A 202 2.38 17.10 -6.05
CA LEU A 202 2.86 16.26 -4.96
C LEU A 202 4.31 15.81 -5.22
N ARG A 203 5.06 15.71 -4.13
CA ARG A 203 6.38 15.10 -4.12
C ARG A 203 6.52 14.22 -2.90
N SER A 204 7.19 13.10 -3.07
CA SER A 204 7.44 12.18 -1.98
C SER A 204 8.84 11.59 -2.04
N VAL A 205 9.36 11.27 -0.87
CA VAL A 205 10.60 10.51 -0.70
C VAL A 205 10.30 9.30 0.19
N SER A 206 10.91 8.16 -0.12
CA SER A 206 10.79 6.94 0.68
C SER A 206 12.13 6.26 0.85
N ALA A 207 12.38 5.75 2.05
CA ALA A 207 13.54 4.97 2.43
C ALA A 207 13.14 3.54 2.84
N PRO A 208 14.03 2.56 2.62
CA PRO A 208 13.79 1.18 2.99
C PRO A 208 13.84 0.98 4.50
N VAL A 209 13.04 0.04 4.96
CA VAL A 209 13.14 -0.56 6.29
C VAL A 209 13.44 -2.05 6.09
N TYR A 210 14.67 -2.42 6.44
CA TYR A 210 15.20 -3.78 6.28
C TYR A 210 14.82 -4.65 7.47
N ASP A 211 14.46 -5.90 7.19
CA ASP A 211 14.26 -6.90 8.23
C ASP A 211 15.59 -7.57 8.66
N VAL A 212 15.50 -8.55 9.55
CA VAL A 212 16.66 -9.30 10.07
C VAL A 212 17.46 -10.05 9.00
N THR A 213 16.85 -10.29 7.83
CA THR A 213 17.49 -10.99 6.70
C THR A 213 18.20 -10.04 5.74
N GLY A 214 17.98 -8.71 5.91
CA GLY A 214 18.47 -7.68 5.01
C GLY A 214 17.55 -7.45 3.80
N GLU A 215 16.34 -7.99 3.80
CA GLU A 215 15.34 -7.70 2.77
C GLU A 215 14.54 -6.44 3.13
N VAL A 216 14.16 -5.66 2.11
CA VAL A 216 13.29 -4.49 2.28
C VAL A 216 11.87 -4.97 2.56
N ARG A 217 11.52 -4.99 3.84
CA ARG A 217 10.21 -5.47 4.31
C ARG A 217 9.17 -4.37 4.31
N TYR A 218 9.57 -3.14 4.69
CA TYR A 218 8.69 -1.99 4.74
C TYR A 218 9.36 -0.77 4.10
N ALA A 219 8.57 0.27 3.85
CA ALA A 219 9.05 1.56 3.41
C ALA A 219 8.45 2.66 4.30
N ILE A 220 9.30 3.55 4.80
CA ILE A 220 8.86 4.81 5.40
C ILE A 220 8.97 5.90 4.35
N GLY A 221 7.96 6.78 4.24
CA GLY A 221 7.95 7.85 3.26
C GLY A 221 7.29 9.11 3.78
N CYS A 222 7.77 10.26 3.30
CA CYS A 222 7.20 11.57 3.52
C CYS A 222 6.62 12.08 2.19
N VAL A 223 5.39 12.60 2.23
CA VAL A 223 4.65 13.12 1.06
C VAL A 223 4.13 14.51 1.37
N GLY A 224 4.37 15.44 0.47
CA GLY A 224 3.92 16.81 0.65
C GLY A 224 3.93 17.66 -0.64
N MET A 225 3.62 18.94 -0.43
CA MET A 225 3.59 19.96 -1.50
C MET A 225 4.94 20.66 -1.66
N PHE A 226 6.04 19.94 -1.54
CA PHE A 226 7.37 20.49 -1.71
C PHE A 226 7.51 21.23 -3.05
N ARG A 227 8.21 22.35 -3.02
CA ARG A 227 8.33 23.21 -4.22
C ARG A 227 9.11 22.52 -5.35
N GLN A 228 10.21 21.88 -5.04
CA GLN A 228 11.08 21.14 -5.97
C GLN A 228 11.83 20.02 -5.24
N VAL A 229 12.20 18.96 -5.97
CA VAL A 229 12.98 17.86 -5.40
C VAL A 229 14.44 18.24 -5.10
N GLN A 230 14.94 19.36 -5.64
CA GLN A 230 16.25 19.92 -5.36
C GLN A 230 16.24 21.02 -4.30
N SER A 231 15.08 21.38 -3.72
CA SER A 231 15.00 22.38 -2.66
C SER A 231 15.66 21.88 -1.38
N ASP A 232 16.23 22.79 -0.60
CA ASP A 232 16.85 22.45 0.70
C ASP A 232 15.87 21.75 1.64
N GLU A 233 14.59 22.14 1.59
CA GLU A 233 13.51 21.52 2.34
C GLU A 233 13.30 20.04 1.93
N PHE A 234 13.27 19.74 0.64
CA PHE A 234 13.11 18.36 0.16
C PHE A 234 14.36 17.51 0.44
N LEU A 235 15.55 18.09 0.26
CA LEU A 235 16.82 17.45 0.62
C LEU A 235 16.90 17.16 2.14
N HIS A 236 16.33 18.03 2.96
CA HIS A 236 16.19 17.78 4.39
C HIS A 236 15.23 16.63 4.67
N ALA A 237 14.07 16.58 3.99
CA ALA A 237 13.13 15.46 4.09
C ALA A 237 13.79 14.12 3.72
N ILE A 238 14.61 14.08 2.65
CA ILE A 238 15.39 12.88 2.29
C ILE A 238 16.24 12.41 3.46
N ARG A 239 17.03 13.30 4.09
CA ARG A 239 17.91 12.94 5.21
C ARG A 239 17.13 12.38 6.39
N LEU A 240 16.00 13.00 6.75
CA LEU A 240 15.17 12.55 7.87
C LEU A 240 14.54 11.20 7.61
N VAL A 241 13.99 10.99 6.40
CA VAL A 241 13.33 9.74 6.02
C VAL A 241 14.36 8.60 5.96
N CYS A 242 15.53 8.81 5.39
CA CYS A 242 16.62 7.81 5.37
C CYS A 242 17.08 7.44 6.78
N ALA A 243 17.34 8.44 7.63
CA ALA A 243 17.74 8.20 9.01
C ALA A 243 16.68 7.43 9.82
N ALA A 244 15.39 7.73 9.59
CA ALA A 244 14.31 6.99 10.21
C ALA A 244 14.22 5.53 9.69
N GLY A 245 14.37 5.31 8.38
CA GLY A 245 14.41 3.96 7.81
C GLY A 245 15.49 3.09 8.43
N GLU A 246 16.70 3.64 8.58
CA GLU A 246 17.81 2.95 9.26
C GLU A 246 17.53 2.70 10.75
N ALA A 247 16.99 3.67 11.48
CA ALA A 247 16.70 3.53 12.90
C ALA A 247 15.64 2.47 13.16
N ILE A 248 14.57 2.45 12.35
CA ILE A 248 13.51 1.44 12.42
C ILE A 248 14.10 0.06 12.08
N SER A 249 14.90 -0.05 11.01
CA SER A 249 15.55 -1.32 10.63
C SER A 249 16.37 -1.90 11.76
N ARG A 250 17.21 -1.07 12.42
CA ARG A 250 17.98 -1.51 13.60
C ARG A 250 17.09 -1.96 14.75
N SER A 251 15.96 -1.28 14.97
CA SER A 251 15.01 -1.61 16.06
C SER A 251 14.31 -2.97 15.85
N ILE A 252 14.18 -3.42 14.59
CA ILE A 252 13.60 -4.72 14.24
C ILE A 252 14.66 -5.80 13.98
N GLY A 253 15.94 -5.53 14.29
CA GLY A 253 17.02 -6.52 14.31
C GLY A 253 17.94 -6.53 13.10
N TYR A 254 17.81 -5.61 12.17
CA TYR A 254 18.77 -5.45 11.07
C TYR A 254 20.15 -4.98 11.62
N ARG A 255 21.24 -5.60 11.16
CA ARG A 255 22.59 -5.32 11.68
C ARG A 255 23.57 -4.77 10.64
N GLY A 256 23.06 -4.48 9.40
CA GLY A 256 23.89 -3.92 8.33
C GLY A 256 24.74 -4.95 7.63
#